data_637b28ced51be01da971a10300178146
#
_entry.id   637b28ced51be01da971a10300178146
#
_cell.length_a   1.000
_cell.length_b   1.000
_cell.length_c   1.000
_cell.angle_alpha   90.00
_cell.angle_beta   90.00
_cell.angle_gamma   90.00
#
_symmetry.space_group_name_H-M   'P 1'
#
loop_
_entity.id
_entity.type
_entity.pdbx_description
1 polymer ?
#
loop_
_entity_poly.entity_id
_entity_poly.type
_entity_poly.pdbx_seq_one_letter_code
_entity_poly.pdbx_strand_id
1 'polypeptide(L)'
;GSPWVLSPMDADTTAIFQENDRAIYSMRQPVAATAAGVTQLWKIKDKNRMTNTVIPSYSMTIFDGAGEDCEHIKPVISRYIKESKVLVILIDPLALHGVASSIPQNILNWSTSTSHDTDASADMVDGLATYIRHNCGIAPGKLINKDVAVVFTKIDAVKDTFGSATVMQPSPHLARKGFVKADADAVDAEIRDWLESQGENTFLDAIDTNFKKGGVRFFGVSSFGQPPTGSNQLGKVIPHRVLDPLIWMLSKEGIVPTL
;
A
#
# COMPACT_ATOMS: atom_id res chain seq x y z
N GLY A 1 -19.06 -2.06 14.60
CA GLY A 1 -18.56 -1.19 13.55
C GLY A 1 -17.15 -0.71 13.84
N SER A 2 -16.45 -0.17 12.85
CA SER A 2 -15.11 0.39 13.03
C SER A 2 -15.12 1.50 14.10
N PRO A 3 -14.14 1.51 14.99
CA PRO A 3 -13.98 2.59 15.97
C PRO A 3 -13.51 3.89 15.32
N TRP A 4 -12.92 3.81 14.12
CA TRP A 4 -12.47 4.96 13.35
C TRP A 4 -13.39 5.18 12.15
N VAL A 5 -13.68 6.44 11.88
CA VAL A 5 -14.50 6.86 10.73
C VAL A 5 -13.69 7.82 9.89
N LEU A 6 -13.49 7.46 8.62
CA LEU A 6 -12.91 8.33 7.62
C LEU A 6 -14.04 9.07 6.89
N SER A 7 -13.84 10.35 6.65
CA SER A 7 -14.72 11.16 5.82
C SER A 7 -13.92 12.15 4.98
N PRO A 8 -14.30 12.41 3.72
CA PRO A 8 -13.64 13.42 2.90
C PRO A 8 -13.84 14.82 3.51
N MET A 9 -12.87 15.72 3.31
CA MET A 9 -12.87 17.08 3.88
C MET A 9 -13.18 18.17 2.88
N ASP A 10 -13.04 17.89 1.59
CA ASP A 10 -13.31 18.85 0.51
C ASP A 10 -14.16 18.23 -0.62
N ALA A 11 -14.54 19.06 -1.57
CA ALA A 11 -15.41 18.67 -2.67
C ALA A 11 -14.71 17.71 -3.63
N ASP A 12 -13.42 17.91 -3.89
CA ASP A 12 -12.64 17.11 -4.84
C ASP A 12 -12.44 15.68 -4.29
N THR A 13 -12.04 15.56 -3.01
CA THR A 13 -11.94 14.26 -2.34
C THR A 13 -13.29 13.55 -2.27
N THR A 14 -14.38 14.31 -2.06
CA THR A 14 -15.74 13.75 -2.04
C THR A 14 -16.14 13.22 -3.41
N ALA A 15 -15.84 13.95 -4.48
CA ALA A 15 -16.15 13.53 -5.84
C ALA A 15 -15.40 12.25 -6.23
N ILE A 16 -14.08 12.21 -5.95
CA ILE A 16 -13.25 11.02 -6.21
C ILE A 16 -13.80 9.81 -5.43
N PHE A 17 -14.11 9.99 -4.16
CA PHE A 17 -14.66 8.90 -3.34
C PHE A 17 -15.97 8.38 -3.91
N GLN A 18 -16.90 9.26 -4.28
CA GLN A 18 -18.21 8.89 -4.83
C GLN A 18 -18.08 8.21 -6.20
N GLU A 19 -17.18 8.67 -7.06
CA GLU A 19 -16.91 8.07 -8.36
C GLU A 19 -16.37 6.64 -8.19
N ASN A 20 -15.37 6.46 -7.32
CA ASN A 20 -14.76 5.15 -7.04
C ASN A 20 -15.79 4.19 -6.40
N ASP A 21 -16.58 4.67 -5.43
CA ASP A 21 -17.65 3.89 -4.79
C ASP A 21 -18.67 3.42 -5.82
N ARG A 22 -19.11 4.32 -6.70
CA ARG A 22 -20.05 4.02 -7.79
C ARG A 22 -19.46 3.00 -8.77
N ALA A 23 -18.19 3.18 -9.20
CA ALA A 23 -17.55 2.25 -10.12
C ALA A 23 -17.50 0.83 -9.52
N ILE A 24 -17.04 0.69 -8.28
CA ILE A 24 -16.82 -0.59 -7.64
C ILE A 24 -18.13 -1.27 -7.23
N TYR A 25 -19.01 -0.56 -6.52
CA TYR A 25 -20.18 -1.17 -5.88
C TYR A 25 -21.45 -1.11 -6.71
N SER A 26 -21.62 -0.09 -7.56
CA SER A 26 -22.81 0.05 -8.42
C SER A 26 -22.58 -0.51 -9.81
N MET A 27 -21.49 -0.12 -10.48
CA MET A 27 -21.20 -0.52 -11.86
C MET A 27 -20.46 -1.86 -11.94
N ARG A 28 -19.89 -2.33 -10.82
CA ARG A 28 -19.06 -3.54 -10.76
C ARG A 28 -17.88 -3.51 -11.73
N GLN A 29 -17.22 -2.36 -11.79
CA GLN A 29 -16.06 -2.12 -12.66
C GLN A 29 -14.84 -1.71 -11.82
N PRO A 30 -13.62 -2.10 -12.23
CA PRO A 30 -12.42 -1.55 -11.65
C PRO A 30 -12.36 -0.03 -11.83
N VAL A 31 -11.75 0.65 -10.88
CA VAL A 31 -11.48 2.09 -10.99
C VAL A 31 -10.44 2.33 -12.08
N ALA A 32 -10.58 3.42 -12.83
CA ALA A 32 -9.59 3.84 -13.80
C ALA A 32 -8.25 4.15 -13.14
N ALA A 33 -7.16 3.94 -13.87
CA ALA A 33 -5.83 4.31 -13.41
C ALA A 33 -5.72 5.83 -13.19
N THR A 34 -4.96 6.23 -12.17
CA THR A 34 -4.71 7.64 -11.88
C THR A 34 -3.82 8.23 -12.98
N ALA A 35 -4.37 9.14 -13.79
CA ALA A 35 -3.67 9.74 -14.92
C ALA A 35 -2.77 10.93 -14.52
N ALA A 36 -2.98 11.52 -13.34
CA ALA A 36 -2.19 12.62 -12.81
C ALA A 36 -2.22 12.58 -11.29
N GLY A 37 -1.17 13.11 -10.63
CA GLY A 37 -1.11 13.14 -9.18
C GLY A 37 -2.30 13.86 -8.56
N VAL A 38 -2.96 13.22 -7.61
CA VAL A 38 -4.17 13.72 -6.93
C VAL A 38 -3.91 13.84 -5.44
N THR A 39 -4.31 14.98 -4.88
CA THR A 39 -4.28 15.19 -3.42
C THR A 39 -5.68 14.96 -2.85
N GLN A 40 -5.78 14.10 -1.84
CA GLN A 40 -7.01 13.82 -1.13
C GLN A 40 -6.89 14.23 0.33
N LEU A 41 -7.92 14.89 0.86
CA LEU A 41 -8.01 15.35 2.23
C LEU A 41 -9.08 14.58 3.00
N TRP A 42 -8.65 13.90 4.05
CA TRP A 42 -9.50 13.04 4.86
C TRP A 42 -9.52 13.47 6.32
N LYS A 43 -10.67 13.37 6.94
CA LYS A 43 -10.85 13.48 8.38
C LYS A 43 -11.02 12.10 9.00
N ILE A 44 -10.23 11.81 10.02
CA ILE A 44 -10.32 10.59 10.81
C ILE A 44 -10.91 10.95 12.17
N LYS A 45 -12.04 10.34 12.54
CA LYS A 45 -12.66 10.47 13.86
C LYS A 45 -12.43 9.19 14.64
N ASP A 46 -11.93 9.35 15.88
CA ASP A 46 -11.70 8.23 16.81
C ASP A 46 -12.84 8.14 17.82
N LYS A 47 -13.77 7.23 17.58
CA LYS A 47 -14.92 6.99 18.46
C LYS A 47 -14.53 6.31 19.79
N ASN A 48 -13.37 5.61 19.85
CA ASN A 48 -12.92 4.99 21.09
C ASN A 48 -12.47 6.01 22.15
N ARG A 49 -11.99 7.17 21.69
CA ARG A 49 -11.53 8.27 22.55
C ARG A 49 -12.59 9.36 22.74
N MET A 50 -13.86 9.01 22.52
CA MET A 50 -14.96 9.94 22.71
C MET A 50 -15.08 10.29 24.20
N THR A 51 -14.94 11.58 24.54
CA THR A 51 -15.34 12.15 25.83
C THR A 51 -16.76 12.70 25.72
N ASN A 52 -17.42 13.06 26.83
CA ASN A 52 -18.85 13.39 26.91
C ASN A 52 -19.40 14.34 25.83
N THR A 53 -18.56 15.11 25.15
CA THR A 53 -18.96 16.11 24.15
C THR A 53 -18.07 16.17 22.91
N VAL A 54 -16.89 15.53 22.89
CA VAL A 54 -15.90 15.70 21.82
C VAL A 54 -15.39 14.35 21.34
N ILE A 55 -15.47 14.14 20.01
CA ILE A 55 -14.78 13.02 19.33
C ILE A 55 -13.47 13.57 18.77
N PRO A 56 -12.31 13.08 19.22
CA PRO A 56 -11.02 13.45 18.65
C PRO A 56 -11.02 13.23 17.15
N SER A 57 -10.51 14.20 16.41
CA SER A 57 -10.40 14.11 14.96
C SER A 57 -9.02 14.57 14.49
N TYR A 58 -8.54 13.89 13.44
CA TYR A 58 -7.25 14.12 12.82
C TYR A 58 -7.46 14.38 11.35
N SER A 59 -6.61 15.20 10.74
CA SER A 59 -6.59 15.40 9.30
C SER A 59 -5.48 14.54 8.69
N MET A 60 -5.80 13.89 7.59
CA MET A 60 -4.86 13.10 6.81
C MET A 60 -4.88 13.61 5.37
N THR A 61 -3.70 13.88 4.82
CA THR A 61 -3.52 14.19 3.41
C THR A 61 -2.88 13.00 2.73
N ILE A 62 -3.49 12.51 1.67
CA ILE A 62 -2.94 11.47 0.80
C ILE A 62 -2.61 12.15 -0.52
N PHE A 63 -1.39 11.97 -0.98
CA PHE A 63 -1.00 12.29 -2.35
C PHE A 63 -0.83 10.98 -3.12
N ASP A 64 -1.71 10.78 -4.10
CA ASP A 64 -1.66 9.64 -5.02
C ASP A 64 -0.94 10.09 -6.29
N GLY A 65 0.31 9.63 -6.46
CA GLY A 65 1.12 9.91 -7.64
C GLY A 65 0.84 8.90 -8.74
N ALA A 66 0.77 9.34 -9.99
CA ALA A 66 0.72 8.42 -11.11
C ALA A 66 2.00 7.58 -11.16
N GLY A 67 1.90 6.27 -11.41
CA GLY A 67 3.06 5.36 -11.44
C GLY A 67 4.14 5.78 -12.43
N GLU A 68 3.73 6.30 -13.58
CA GLU A 68 4.61 6.84 -14.63
C GLU A 68 5.40 8.08 -14.17
N ASP A 69 4.89 8.83 -13.20
CA ASP A 69 5.59 9.98 -12.61
C ASP A 69 6.75 9.55 -11.68
N CYS A 70 6.83 8.27 -11.30
CA CYS A 70 7.95 7.74 -10.50
C CYS A 70 9.26 7.64 -11.30
N GLU A 71 9.18 7.48 -12.60
CA GLU A 71 10.36 7.49 -13.48
C GLU A 71 10.91 8.92 -13.71
N HIS A 72 10.02 9.93 -13.66
CA HIS A 72 10.36 11.34 -13.87
C HIS A 72 9.69 12.23 -12.84
N ILE A 73 10.14 12.10 -11.58
CA ILE A 73 9.48 12.74 -10.43
C ILE A 73 9.46 14.26 -10.57
N LYS A 74 8.27 14.81 -10.77
CA LYS A 74 8.03 16.25 -10.92
C LYS A 74 8.30 17.03 -9.62
N PRO A 75 8.66 18.31 -9.66
CA PRO A 75 8.93 19.15 -8.47
C PRO A 75 7.79 19.15 -7.44
N VAL A 76 6.54 18.99 -7.87
CA VAL A 76 5.37 18.89 -6.98
C VAL A 76 5.47 17.68 -6.08
N ILE A 77 5.85 16.52 -6.62
CA ILE A 77 6.00 15.26 -5.85
C ILE A 77 7.12 15.39 -4.81
N SER A 78 8.17 16.13 -5.14
CA SER A 78 9.31 16.42 -4.26
C SER A 78 8.87 16.95 -2.89
N ARG A 79 7.97 17.93 -2.89
CA ARG A 79 7.44 18.52 -1.66
C ARG A 79 6.67 17.50 -0.82
N TYR A 80 5.79 16.70 -1.46
CA TYR A 80 5.02 15.67 -0.76
C TYR A 80 5.92 14.60 -0.16
N ILE A 81 6.93 14.13 -0.89
CA ILE A 81 7.90 13.15 -0.36
C ILE A 81 8.66 13.73 0.83
N LYS A 82 9.10 14.99 0.76
CA LYS A 82 9.82 15.65 1.84
C LYS A 82 8.97 15.79 3.10
N GLU A 83 7.75 16.26 2.96
CA GLU A 83 6.84 16.58 4.09
C GLU A 83 6.09 15.34 4.61
N SER A 84 6.01 14.26 3.83
CA SER A 84 5.28 13.05 4.24
C SER A 84 5.92 12.39 5.46
N LYS A 85 5.08 11.92 6.38
CA LYS A 85 5.47 11.11 7.54
C LYS A 85 5.77 9.67 7.14
N VAL A 86 4.91 9.11 6.29
CA VAL A 86 4.97 7.74 5.80
C VAL A 86 4.92 7.75 4.28
N LEU A 87 5.73 6.93 3.65
CA LEU A 87 5.65 6.61 2.23
C LEU A 87 4.92 5.29 2.06
N VAL A 88 4.09 5.20 1.03
CA VAL A 88 3.43 3.95 0.64
C VAL A 88 3.90 3.61 -0.77
N ILE A 89 4.56 2.47 -0.91
CA ILE A 89 5.00 1.93 -2.20
C ILE A 89 4.06 0.79 -2.54
N LEU A 90 3.29 0.95 -3.62
CA LEU A 90 2.39 -0.08 -4.12
C LEU A 90 3.13 -0.94 -5.14
N ILE A 91 3.17 -2.24 -4.92
CA ILE A 91 3.80 -3.22 -5.80
C ILE A 91 2.72 -4.15 -6.35
N ASP A 92 2.69 -4.32 -7.66
CA ASP A 92 1.94 -5.40 -8.29
C ASP A 92 2.81 -6.68 -8.22
N PRO A 93 2.43 -7.70 -7.45
CA PRO A 93 3.24 -8.92 -7.35
C PRO A 93 3.41 -9.63 -8.69
N LEU A 94 2.47 -9.44 -9.63
CA LEU A 94 2.56 -10.03 -10.98
C LEU A 94 3.60 -9.32 -11.87
N ALA A 95 4.10 -8.16 -11.48
CA ALA A 95 5.18 -7.47 -12.19
C ALA A 95 6.57 -7.97 -11.78
N LEU A 96 6.69 -8.71 -10.69
CA LEU A 96 7.95 -9.28 -10.22
C LEU A 96 8.40 -10.42 -11.15
N HIS A 97 9.68 -10.43 -11.52
CA HIS A 97 10.24 -11.39 -12.47
C HIS A 97 10.06 -12.85 -12.02
N GLY A 98 10.46 -13.15 -10.80
CA GLY A 98 10.37 -14.50 -10.22
C GLY A 98 8.93 -14.98 -10.10
N VAL A 99 8.02 -14.09 -9.69
CA VAL A 99 6.59 -14.38 -9.60
C VAL A 99 6.01 -14.63 -10.98
N ALA A 100 6.29 -13.75 -11.96
CA ALA A 100 5.78 -13.89 -13.33
C ALA A 100 6.18 -15.21 -13.97
N SER A 101 7.38 -15.72 -13.66
CA SER A 101 7.87 -17.00 -14.20
C SER A 101 7.17 -18.23 -13.60
N SER A 102 6.55 -18.10 -12.44
CA SER A 102 5.93 -19.21 -11.68
C SER A 102 4.39 -19.25 -11.77
N ILE A 103 3.76 -18.18 -12.24
CA ILE A 103 2.30 -18.01 -12.26
C ILE A 103 1.71 -18.35 -13.65
N PRO A 104 0.52 -19.02 -13.72
CA PRO A 104 -0.15 -19.30 -14.97
C PRO A 104 -0.48 -18.03 -15.78
N GLN A 105 -0.35 -18.11 -17.11
CA GLN A 105 -0.51 -16.98 -18.04
C GLN A 105 -1.88 -16.28 -17.91
N ASN A 106 -2.94 -17.02 -17.62
CA ASN A 106 -4.27 -16.43 -17.42
C ASN A 106 -4.34 -15.51 -16.20
N ILE A 107 -3.47 -15.71 -15.20
CA ILE A 107 -3.34 -14.81 -14.04
C ILE A 107 -2.42 -13.64 -14.39
N LEU A 108 -1.31 -13.88 -15.07
CA LEU A 108 -0.39 -12.82 -15.52
C LEU A 108 -1.08 -11.75 -16.38
N ASN A 109 -2.08 -12.12 -17.15
CA ASN A 109 -2.86 -11.18 -17.96
C ASN A 109 -3.58 -10.10 -17.12
N TRP A 110 -3.58 -10.21 -15.78
CA TRP A 110 -4.10 -9.17 -14.88
C TRP A 110 -3.01 -8.19 -14.41
N SER A 111 -1.74 -8.46 -14.73
CA SER A 111 -0.69 -7.48 -14.51
C SER A 111 -0.93 -6.26 -15.39
N THR A 112 -0.67 -5.09 -14.82
CA THR A 112 -0.61 -3.84 -15.59
C THR A 112 0.78 -3.60 -16.17
N SER A 113 1.78 -4.37 -15.72
CA SER A 113 3.16 -4.31 -16.24
C SER A 113 3.29 -5.13 -17.51
N THR A 114 3.94 -4.57 -18.50
CA THR A 114 4.32 -5.25 -19.75
C THR A 114 5.79 -5.70 -19.74
N SER A 115 6.57 -5.29 -18.73
CA SER A 115 7.98 -5.63 -18.56
C SER A 115 8.15 -6.43 -17.27
N HIS A 116 8.83 -7.56 -17.39
CA HIS A 116 9.23 -8.42 -16.27
C HIS A 116 10.76 -8.50 -16.23
N ASP A 117 11.41 -7.33 -16.28
CA ASP A 117 12.86 -7.24 -16.12
C ASP A 117 13.26 -7.66 -14.70
N THR A 118 14.33 -8.43 -14.59
CA THR A 118 14.80 -9.03 -13.33
C THR A 118 15.06 -7.99 -12.25
N ASP A 119 15.56 -6.82 -12.63
CA ASP A 119 16.00 -5.79 -11.69
C ASP A 119 15.06 -4.58 -11.62
N ALA A 120 13.99 -4.54 -12.43
CA ALA A 120 13.10 -3.38 -12.54
C ALA A 120 12.53 -2.91 -11.19
N SER A 121 12.19 -3.84 -10.29
CA SER A 121 11.66 -3.51 -8.95
C SER A 121 12.74 -2.96 -8.02
N ALA A 122 13.97 -3.49 -8.08
CA ALA A 122 15.11 -2.99 -7.34
C ALA A 122 15.55 -1.60 -7.85
N ASP A 123 15.63 -1.42 -9.16
CA ASP A 123 15.95 -0.15 -9.80
C ASP A 123 14.95 0.96 -9.43
N MET A 124 13.66 0.62 -9.36
CA MET A 124 12.61 1.53 -8.90
C MET A 124 12.88 1.98 -7.45
N VAL A 125 13.23 1.06 -6.55
CA VAL A 125 13.53 1.37 -5.14
C VAL A 125 14.78 2.25 -5.04
N ASP A 126 15.84 1.94 -5.77
CA ASP A 126 17.09 2.71 -5.77
C ASP A 126 16.89 4.12 -6.37
N GLY A 127 16.11 4.23 -7.43
CA GLY A 127 15.70 5.49 -8.03
C GLY A 127 14.93 6.37 -7.04
N LEU A 128 13.91 5.80 -6.39
CA LEU A 128 13.13 6.47 -5.35
C LEU A 128 14.01 6.89 -4.17
N ALA A 129 14.90 6.03 -3.70
CA ALA A 129 15.80 6.31 -2.59
C ALA A 129 16.78 7.44 -2.93
N THR A 130 17.34 7.42 -4.14
CA THR A 130 18.21 8.50 -4.65
C THR A 130 17.48 9.83 -4.68
N TYR A 131 16.25 9.82 -5.16
CA TYR A 131 15.41 11.00 -5.20
C TYR A 131 15.08 11.54 -3.79
N ILE A 132 14.70 10.65 -2.85
CA ILE A 132 14.43 11.03 -1.46
C ILE A 132 15.68 11.68 -0.83
N ARG A 133 16.87 11.07 -1.01
CA ARG A 133 18.12 11.62 -0.48
C ARG A 133 18.37 13.02 -1.02
N HIS A 134 18.26 13.20 -2.32
CA HIS A 134 18.47 14.50 -2.96
C HIS A 134 17.54 15.58 -2.39
N ASN A 135 16.24 15.30 -2.31
CA ASN A 135 15.24 16.28 -1.89
C ASN A 135 15.17 16.52 -0.37
N CYS A 136 15.59 15.53 0.42
CA CYS A 136 15.63 15.66 1.88
C CYS A 136 17.01 16.07 2.42
N GLY A 137 18.00 16.31 1.56
CA GLY A 137 19.37 16.68 1.97
C GLY A 137 20.08 15.55 2.72
N ILE A 138 19.78 14.29 2.41
CA ILE A 138 20.41 13.12 3.02
C ILE A 138 21.67 12.79 2.22
N ALA A 139 22.81 12.69 2.89
CA ALA A 139 24.08 12.38 2.24
C ALA A 139 24.04 11.00 1.55
N PRO A 140 24.76 10.81 0.41
CA PRO A 140 24.88 9.52 -0.25
C PRO A 140 25.35 8.44 0.71
N GLY A 141 24.79 7.23 0.61
CA GLY A 141 25.13 6.08 1.47
C GLY A 141 24.55 6.13 2.89
N LYS A 142 23.83 7.19 3.27
CA LYS A 142 23.07 7.22 4.53
C LYS A 142 21.70 6.61 4.34
N LEU A 143 21.28 5.83 5.35
CA LEU A 143 19.94 5.25 5.38
C LEU A 143 18.87 6.34 5.50
N ILE A 144 17.79 6.17 4.76
CA ILE A 144 16.62 7.03 4.80
C ILE A 144 15.82 6.71 6.06
N ASN A 145 15.66 7.71 6.93
CA ASN A 145 14.88 7.57 8.17
C ASN A 145 13.44 8.05 7.95
N LYS A 146 12.71 7.36 7.08
CA LYS A 146 11.27 7.53 6.90
C LYS A 146 10.58 6.19 7.14
N ASP A 147 9.36 6.25 7.63
CA ASP A 147 8.51 5.06 7.68
C ASP A 147 7.98 4.74 6.28
N VAL A 148 8.09 3.48 5.85
CA VAL A 148 7.71 3.03 4.51
C VAL A 148 6.82 1.80 4.62
N ALA A 149 5.61 1.88 4.09
CA ALA A 149 4.75 0.73 3.85
C ALA A 149 4.99 0.21 2.43
N VAL A 150 5.56 -0.97 2.30
CA VAL A 150 5.65 -1.70 1.02
C VAL A 150 4.43 -2.59 0.92
N VAL A 151 3.53 -2.29 -0.02
CA VAL A 151 2.21 -2.90 -0.09
C VAL A 151 2.08 -3.69 -1.38
N PHE A 152 2.08 -5.02 -1.26
CA PHE A 152 1.77 -5.91 -2.36
C PHE A 152 0.27 -5.91 -2.60
N THR A 153 -0.14 -5.31 -3.70
CA THR A 153 -1.53 -5.31 -4.16
C THR A 153 -1.87 -6.66 -4.80
N LYS A 154 -3.14 -6.90 -5.10
CA LYS A 154 -3.58 -8.14 -5.80
C LYS A 154 -3.03 -9.42 -5.16
N ILE A 155 -2.86 -9.46 -3.83
CA ILE A 155 -2.32 -10.64 -3.14
C ILE A 155 -3.17 -11.90 -3.37
N ASP A 156 -4.44 -11.72 -3.69
CA ASP A 156 -5.37 -12.80 -4.10
C ASP A 156 -4.94 -13.51 -5.39
N ALA A 157 -4.20 -12.84 -6.28
CA ALA A 157 -3.69 -13.45 -7.50
C ALA A 157 -2.56 -14.46 -7.25
N VAL A 158 -1.83 -14.29 -6.14
CA VAL A 158 -0.70 -15.14 -5.74
C VAL A 158 -0.99 -15.97 -4.49
N LYS A 159 -2.25 -16.03 -4.05
CA LYS A 159 -2.69 -16.69 -2.80
C LYS A 159 -2.22 -18.14 -2.67
N ASP A 160 -2.21 -18.88 -3.78
CA ASP A 160 -1.85 -20.30 -3.77
C ASP A 160 -0.37 -20.53 -3.43
N THR A 161 0.48 -19.51 -3.58
CA THR A 161 1.90 -19.56 -3.20
C THR A 161 2.11 -19.33 -1.71
N PHE A 162 1.15 -18.75 -0.99
CA PHE A 162 1.21 -18.50 0.44
C PHE A 162 0.54 -19.61 1.29
N GLY A 163 -0.33 -20.42 0.71
CA GLY A 163 -1.05 -21.46 1.45
C GLY A 163 -1.88 -20.91 2.60
N SER A 164 -1.61 -21.39 3.84
CA SER A 164 -2.33 -20.99 5.06
C SER A 164 -1.65 -19.88 5.85
N ALA A 165 -0.72 -19.14 5.25
CA ALA A 165 0.04 -18.06 5.89
C ALA A 165 -0.87 -16.97 6.50
N THR A 166 -0.34 -16.23 7.47
CA THR A 166 -1.06 -15.15 8.19
C THR A 166 -1.54 -14.06 7.24
N VAL A 167 -0.73 -13.74 6.23
CA VAL A 167 -1.08 -12.75 5.21
C VAL A 167 -2.39 -13.09 4.49
N MET A 168 -2.75 -14.37 4.39
CA MET A 168 -4.00 -14.84 3.78
C MET A 168 -5.17 -14.95 4.77
N GLN A 169 -4.95 -14.72 6.06
CA GLN A 169 -5.99 -14.72 7.08
C GLN A 169 -6.65 -13.35 7.22
N PRO A 170 -7.90 -13.28 7.72
CA PRO A 170 -8.55 -12.00 7.99
C PRO A 170 -7.74 -11.14 8.97
N SER A 171 -7.67 -9.83 8.69
CA SER A 171 -6.99 -8.87 9.56
C SER A 171 -7.65 -8.77 10.93
N PRO A 172 -6.89 -8.86 12.04
CA PRO A 172 -7.43 -8.75 13.40
C PRO A 172 -7.57 -7.30 13.87
N HIS A 173 -7.01 -6.33 13.17
CA HIS A 173 -6.82 -4.97 13.66
C HIS A 173 -8.13 -4.27 14.01
N LEU A 174 -9.15 -4.33 13.15
CA LEU A 174 -10.45 -3.72 13.40
C LEU A 174 -11.20 -4.39 14.55
N ALA A 175 -11.17 -5.72 14.62
CA ALA A 175 -11.82 -6.49 15.68
C ALA A 175 -11.19 -6.20 17.06
N ARG A 176 -9.87 -6.04 17.09
CA ARG A 176 -9.10 -5.69 18.29
C ARG A 176 -9.08 -4.20 18.59
N LYS A 177 -9.58 -3.36 17.68
CA LYS A 177 -9.59 -1.89 17.81
C LYS A 177 -8.19 -1.30 18.01
N GLY A 178 -7.19 -1.86 17.35
CA GLY A 178 -5.79 -1.44 17.46
C GLY A 178 -4.90 -2.12 16.43
N PHE A 179 -3.68 -1.64 16.33
CA PHE A 179 -2.64 -2.28 15.53
C PHE A 179 -2.08 -3.50 16.27
N VAL A 180 -2.42 -4.69 15.83
CA VAL A 180 -1.93 -5.95 16.42
C VAL A 180 -0.54 -6.22 15.85
N LYS A 181 0.47 -5.87 16.65
CA LYS A 181 1.88 -5.92 16.21
C LYS A 181 2.32 -7.33 15.83
N ALA A 182 1.94 -8.34 16.61
CA ALA A 182 2.33 -9.72 16.35
C ALA A 182 1.80 -10.26 15.00
N ASP A 183 0.55 -9.91 14.62
CA ASP A 183 0.00 -10.26 13.31
C ASP A 183 0.78 -9.57 12.18
N ALA A 184 1.03 -8.28 12.35
CA ALA A 184 1.75 -7.50 11.33
C ALA A 184 3.23 -7.92 11.20
N ASP A 185 3.87 -8.34 12.29
CA ASP A 185 5.24 -8.89 12.25
C ASP A 185 5.27 -10.24 11.50
N ALA A 186 4.25 -11.09 11.71
CA ALA A 186 4.13 -12.35 10.98
C ALA A 186 3.92 -12.11 9.48
N VAL A 187 3.02 -11.19 9.11
CA VAL A 187 2.78 -10.82 7.70
C VAL A 187 4.04 -10.27 7.03
N ASP A 188 4.78 -9.39 7.71
CA ASP A 188 6.04 -8.82 7.19
C ASP A 188 7.07 -9.93 6.93
N ALA A 189 7.25 -10.84 7.89
CA ALA A 189 8.18 -11.96 7.75
C ALA A 189 7.76 -12.90 6.60
N GLU A 190 6.49 -13.30 6.55
CA GLU A 190 5.96 -14.19 5.51
C GLU A 190 6.12 -13.63 4.10
N ILE A 191 5.93 -12.32 3.92
CA ILE A 191 6.12 -11.68 2.61
C ILE A 191 7.60 -11.64 2.23
N ARG A 192 8.51 -11.36 3.18
CA ARG A 192 9.95 -11.39 2.93
C ARG A 192 10.41 -12.80 2.54
N ASP A 193 10.03 -13.81 3.31
CA ASP A 193 10.35 -15.21 3.01
C ASP A 193 9.82 -15.64 1.65
N TRP A 194 8.60 -15.19 1.32
CA TRP A 194 8.00 -15.43 0.00
C TRP A 194 8.80 -14.77 -1.12
N LEU A 195 9.20 -13.51 -1.00
CA LEU A 195 10.03 -12.81 -1.98
C LEU A 195 11.37 -13.52 -2.20
N GLU A 196 12.04 -13.94 -1.11
CA GLU A 196 13.26 -14.75 -1.22
C GLU A 196 13.02 -16.05 -2.00
N SER A 197 11.92 -16.75 -1.70
CA SER A 197 11.54 -17.99 -2.41
C SER A 197 11.23 -17.80 -3.90
N GLN A 198 10.79 -16.59 -4.27
CA GLN A 198 10.56 -16.20 -5.68
C GLN A 198 11.83 -15.68 -6.37
N GLY A 199 12.95 -15.58 -5.65
CA GLY A 199 14.22 -15.08 -6.21
C GLY A 199 14.35 -13.56 -6.24
N GLU A 200 13.48 -12.83 -5.53
CA GLU A 200 13.44 -11.35 -5.48
C GLU A 200 14.41 -10.76 -4.44
N ASN A 201 15.60 -11.38 -4.27
CA ASN A 201 16.59 -10.94 -3.29
C ASN A 201 17.11 -9.53 -3.58
N THR A 202 17.31 -9.17 -4.85
CA THR A 202 17.77 -7.83 -5.26
C THR A 202 16.82 -6.74 -4.82
N PHE A 203 15.51 -6.99 -4.88
CA PHE A 203 14.49 -6.07 -4.38
C PHE A 203 14.59 -5.90 -2.83
N LEU A 204 14.73 -7.00 -2.09
CA LEU A 204 14.89 -6.95 -0.63
C LEU A 204 16.16 -6.22 -0.23
N ASP A 205 17.28 -6.49 -0.92
CA ASP A 205 18.56 -5.82 -0.70
C ASP A 205 18.46 -4.32 -0.99
N ALA A 206 17.77 -3.91 -2.04
CA ALA A 206 17.54 -2.51 -2.35
C ALA A 206 16.75 -1.81 -1.23
N ILE A 207 15.72 -2.45 -0.66
CA ILE A 207 14.97 -1.92 0.48
C ILE A 207 15.90 -1.79 1.71
N ASP A 208 16.60 -2.85 2.09
CA ASP A 208 17.39 -2.91 3.34
C ASP A 208 18.65 -2.03 3.26
N THR A 209 19.20 -1.80 2.07
CA THR A 209 20.34 -0.88 1.84
C THR A 209 19.93 0.58 1.87
N ASN A 210 18.73 0.91 1.47
CA ASN A 210 18.28 2.29 1.34
C ASN A 210 17.55 2.82 2.57
N PHE A 211 16.78 1.99 3.28
CA PHE A 211 15.91 2.43 4.36
C PHE A 211 16.34 1.92 5.72
N LYS A 212 16.04 2.69 6.76
CA LYS A 212 16.37 2.33 8.13
C LYS A 212 15.61 1.08 8.57
N LYS A 213 16.32 0.11 9.10
CA LYS A 213 15.73 -1.10 9.67
C LYS A 213 14.67 -0.76 10.73
N GLY A 214 13.51 -1.40 10.63
CA GLY A 214 12.35 -1.14 11.49
C GLY A 214 11.49 0.08 11.06
N GLY A 215 11.94 0.85 10.04
CA GLY A 215 11.11 1.86 9.37
C GLY A 215 10.31 1.31 8.19
N VAL A 216 10.67 0.15 7.67
CA VAL A 216 9.96 -0.49 6.55
C VAL A 216 9.09 -1.63 7.06
N ARG A 217 7.89 -1.76 6.49
CA ARG A 217 6.98 -2.87 6.76
C ARG A 217 6.28 -3.32 5.49
N PHE A 218 6.21 -4.63 5.32
CA PHE A 218 5.55 -5.26 4.18
C PHE A 218 4.11 -5.62 4.51
N PHE A 219 3.22 -5.44 3.52
CA PHE A 219 1.79 -5.75 3.59
C PHE A 219 1.33 -6.45 2.33
N GLY A 220 0.39 -7.38 2.47
CA GLY A 220 -0.31 -8.00 1.34
C GLY A 220 -1.79 -7.64 1.38
N VAL A 221 -2.31 -7.01 0.31
CA VAL A 221 -3.69 -6.54 0.25
C VAL A 221 -4.37 -6.92 -1.06
N SER A 222 -5.68 -7.03 -1.04
CA SER A 222 -6.49 -7.08 -2.25
C SER A 222 -7.70 -6.18 -2.12
N SER A 223 -7.89 -5.28 -3.09
CA SER A 223 -9.05 -4.37 -3.11
C SER A 223 -10.35 -5.11 -3.43
N PHE A 224 -10.30 -6.16 -4.21
CA PHE A 224 -11.50 -6.87 -4.69
C PHE A 224 -11.64 -8.27 -4.08
N GLY A 225 -10.55 -8.88 -3.59
CA GLY A 225 -10.49 -10.25 -3.05
C GLY A 225 -10.56 -11.35 -4.11
N GLN A 226 -10.74 -10.97 -5.37
CA GLN A 226 -10.71 -11.83 -6.53
C GLN A 226 -10.49 -10.99 -7.79
N PRO A 227 -9.92 -11.58 -8.85
CA PRO A 227 -9.71 -10.88 -10.10
C PRO A 227 -11.01 -10.50 -10.81
N PRO A 228 -10.98 -9.46 -11.64
CA PRO A 228 -12.05 -9.18 -12.59
C PRO A 228 -12.28 -10.35 -13.55
N THR A 229 -13.51 -10.50 -14.02
CA THR A 229 -13.84 -11.48 -15.09
C THR A 229 -13.27 -11.04 -16.44
N GLY A 230 -13.29 -11.94 -17.43
CA GLY A 230 -12.82 -11.65 -18.79
C GLY A 230 -13.52 -10.48 -19.49
N SER A 231 -14.68 -10.04 -18.99
CA SER A 231 -15.38 -8.83 -19.41
C SER A 231 -15.02 -7.59 -18.59
N ASN A 232 -13.95 -7.64 -17.79
CA ASN A 232 -13.51 -6.58 -16.86
C ASN A 232 -14.58 -6.20 -15.84
N GLN A 233 -15.42 -7.17 -15.43
CA GLN A 233 -16.44 -6.96 -14.41
C GLN A 233 -16.01 -7.56 -13.06
N LEU A 234 -16.33 -6.82 -11.99
CA LEU A 234 -16.09 -7.28 -10.64
C LEU A 234 -17.22 -8.22 -10.18
N GLY A 235 -16.83 -9.36 -9.65
CA GLY A 235 -17.74 -10.23 -8.93
C GLY A 235 -18.13 -9.64 -7.57
N LYS A 236 -18.32 -10.49 -6.56
CA LYS A 236 -18.52 -10.03 -5.19
C LYS A 236 -17.22 -9.42 -4.66
N VAL A 237 -17.25 -8.12 -4.37
CA VAL A 237 -16.10 -7.42 -3.80
C VAL A 237 -15.95 -7.78 -2.33
N ILE A 238 -14.82 -8.39 -1.98
CA ILE A 238 -14.46 -8.79 -0.61
C ILE A 238 -13.02 -8.30 -0.36
N PRO A 239 -12.83 -7.04 0.06
CA PRO A 239 -11.50 -6.51 0.30
C PRO A 239 -10.76 -7.33 1.37
N HIS A 240 -9.47 -7.57 1.13
CA HIS A 240 -8.61 -8.31 2.02
C HIS A 240 -7.48 -7.43 2.53
N ARG A 241 -7.37 -7.25 3.84
CA ARG A 241 -6.31 -6.51 4.57
C ARG A 241 -6.03 -5.07 4.07
N VAL A 242 -6.90 -4.46 3.28
CA VAL A 242 -6.67 -3.12 2.67
C VAL A 242 -6.48 -1.99 3.69
N LEU A 243 -6.92 -2.18 4.93
CA LEU A 243 -6.78 -1.18 5.99
C LEU A 243 -5.49 -1.38 6.82
N ASP A 244 -4.79 -2.49 6.69
CA ASP A 244 -3.61 -2.79 7.51
C ASP A 244 -2.49 -1.74 7.38
N PRO A 245 -2.10 -1.32 6.15
CA PRO A 245 -1.13 -0.24 5.99
C PRO A 245 -1.58 1.06 6.65
N LEU A 246 -2.85 1.43 6.48
CA LEU A 246 -3.41 2.64 7.08
C LEU A 246 -3.41 2.57 8.61
N ILE A 247 -3.84 1.45 9.18
CA ILE A 247 -3.87 1.25 10.64
C ILE A 247 -2.45 1.30 11.21
N TRP A 248 -1.46 0.73 10.51
CA TRP A 248 -0.06 0.84 10.88
C TRP A 248 0.42 2.29 10.86
N MET A 249 0.16 3.04 9.79
CA MET A 249 0.51 4.46 9.71
C MET A 249 -0.09 5.27 10.86
N LEU A 250 -1.36 5.04 11.18
CA LEU A 250 -2.05 5.70 12.29
C LEU A 250 -1.49 5.29 13.66
N SER A 251 -0.98 4.06 13.79
CA SER A 251 -0.32 3.61 15.02
C SER A 251 1.03 4.29 15.23
N LYS A 252 1.79 4.55 14.15
CA LYS A 252 3.05 5.30 14.21
C LYS A 252 2.85 6.74 14.68
N GLU A 253 1.72 7.34 14.38
CA GLU A 253 1.32 8.68 14.84
C GLU A 253 0.57 8.66 16.20
N GLY A 254 0.46 7.50 16.86
CA GLY A 254 -0.21 7.37 18.16
C GLY A 254 -1.74 7.57 18.12
N ILE A 255 -2.33 7.62 16.93
CA ILE A 255 -3.78 7.76 16.72
C ILE A 255 -4.49 6.45 17.02
N VAL A 256 -3.90 5.34 16.57
CA VAL A 256 -4.37 3.98 16.83
C VAL A 256 -3.45 3.32 17.85
N PRO A 257 -3.97 2.65 18.90
CA PRO A 257 -3.13 1.98 19.87
C PRO A 257 -2.40 0.77 19.21
N THR A 258 -1.16 0.54 19.62
CA THR A 258 -0.42 -0.69 19.32
C THR A 258 -0.72 -1.72 20.41
N LEU A 259 -1.08 -2.96 20.01
CA LEU A 259 -1.46 -4.08 20.85
C LEU A 259 -0.44 -5.22 20.73
#